data_aa262a117b6ec43356e80c3931af5ad2
#
_entry.id   aa262a117b6ec43356e80c3931af5ad2
#
_cell.length_a   1.000
_cell.length_b   1.000
_cell.length_c   1.000
_cell.angle_alpha   90.00
_cell.angle_beta   90.00
_cell.angle_gamma   90.00
#
_symmetry.space_group_name_H-M   'P 1'
#
loop_
_entity.id
_entity.type
_entity.pdbx_description
1 polymer ?
#
loop_
_entity_poly.entity_id
_entity_poly.type
_entity_poly.pdbx_seq_one_letter_code
_entity_poly.pdbx_strand_id
1 'polypeptide(L)'
;MYVVNGMVVESIDHIQHEDIESIDVLPADDETIALWGDAAMEGVIVVRLRYDIPASFVAEGCDNFTDYLAKHVRWKGSMPCERVSLRIRVDAEGRATIGEILESTSRQFLKRVEQAIAEAPLWQSAMRDGKPVDSIHLVNLQLPEGATMPVERVIIML
;
A
#
# COMPACT_ATOMS: atom_id res chain seq x y z
N MET A 1 -13.06 20.74 -6.10
CA MET A 1 -13.56 20.06 -4.89
C MET A 1 -13.33 18.57 -5.02
N TYR A 2 -12.91 17.92 -3.95
CA TYR A 2 -12.67 16.46 -3.93
C TYR A 2 -13.70 15.78 -3.03
N VAL A 3 -14.23 14.67 -3.52
CA VAL A 3 -15.15 13.81 -2.76
C VAL A 3 -14.60 12.39 -2.76
N VAL A 4 -14.36 11.84 -1.59
CA VAL A 4 -13.83 10.48 -1.43
C VAL A 4 -14.87 9.63 -0.69
N ASN A 5 -15.34 8.56 -1.32
CA ASN A 5 -16.39 7.69 -0.80
C ASN A 5 -17.62 8.46 -0.27
N GLY A 6 -18.01 9.52 -0.97
CA GLY A 6 -19.15 10.37 -0.61
C GLY A 6 -18.87 11.48 0.40
N MET A 7 -17.63 11.60 0.91
CA MET A 7 -17.23 12.64 1.86
C MET A 7 -16.34 13.68 1.19
N VAL A 8 -16.63 14.96 1.44
CA VAL A 8 -15.81 16.08 0.96
C VAL A 8 -14.49 16.12 1.71
N VAL A 9 -13.38 16.18 0.97
CA VAL A 9 -12.03 16.27 1.51
C VAL A 9 -11.26 17.43 0.88
N GLU A 10 -10.24 17.91 1.58
CA GLU A 10 -9.42 19.02 1.08
C GLU A 10 -8.40 18.60 0.03
N SER A 11 -7.85 17.39 0.16
CA SER A 11 -6.81 16.85 -0.73
C SER A 11 -6.94 15.35 -0.88
N ILE A 12 -6.46 14.84 -2.00
CA ILE A 12 -6.34 13.40 -2.29
C ILE A 12 -4.88 12.94 -2.44
N ASP A 13 -3.92 13.80 -2.11
CA ASP A 13 -2.48 13.52 -2.29
C ASP A 13 -1.98 12.35 -1.44
N HIS A 14 -2.67 12.08 -0.34
CA HIS A 14 -2.34 10.97 0.55
C HIS A 14 -2.91 9.62 0.11
N ILE A 15 -3.75 9.61 -0.92
CA ILE A 15 -4.40 8.38 -1.41
C ILE A 15 -3.47 7.68 -2.38
N GLN A 16 -3.23 6.40 -2.14
CA GLN A 16 -2.41 5.57 -3.01
C GLN A 16 -3.19 5.21 -4.27
N HIS A 17 -2.50 5.19 -5.40
CA HIS A 17 -3.13 4.85 -6.68
C HIS A 17 -3.79 3.45 -6.66
N GLU A 18 -3.17 2.51 -5.99
CA GLU A 18 -3.64 1.13 -5.86
C GLU A 18 -4.96 1.01 -5.09
N ASP A 19 -5.27 1.98 -4.25
CA ASP A 19 -6.49 1.99 -3.43
C ASP A 19 -7.70 2.56 -4.17
N ILE A 20 -7.49 3.16 -5.33
CA ILE A 20 -8.53 3.80 -6.11
C ILE A 20 -9.24 2.79 -7.00
N GLU A 21 -10.56 2.70 -6.88
CA GLU A 21 -11.41 1.90 -7.76
C GLU A 21 -11.81 2.70 -9.01
N SER A 22 -12.27 3.93 -8.82
CA SER A 22 -12.64 4.82 -9.92
C SER A 22 -12.46 6.29 -9.56
N ILE A 23 -12.26 7.10 -10.59
CA ILE A 23 -12.24 8.55 -10.50
C ILE A 23 -13.22 9.08 -11.55
N ASP A 24 -14.19 9.86 -11.11
CA ASP A 24 -15.16 10.53 -11.96
C ASP A 24 -14.99 12.04 -11.84
N VAL A 25 -15.00 12.74 -12.96
CA VAL A 25 -14.90 14.20 -12.97
C VAL A 25 -16.26 14.76 -13.37
N LEU A 26 -16.89 15.48 -12.45
CA LEU A 26 -18.16 16.15 -12.69
C LEU A 26 -17.90 17.59 -13.10
N PRO A 27 -18.48 18.07 -14.22
CA PRO A 27 -18.30 19.44 -14.66
C PRO A 27 -19.02 20.42 -13.71
N ALA A 28 -18.62 21.68 -13.77
CA ALA A 28 -19.25 22.76 -13.01
C ALA A 28 -20.55 23.21 -13.69
N ASP A 29 -21.54 22.34 -13.67
CA ASP A 29 -22.88 22.64 -14.22
C ASP A 29 -23.91 22.85 -13.10
N ASP A 30 -25.10 23.28 -13.46
CA ASP A 30 -26.17 23.59 -12.49
C ASP A 30 -26.58 22.36 -11.68
N GLU A 31 -26.52 21.18 -12.26
CA GLU A 31 -26.82 19.91 -11.58
C GLU A 31 -25.78 19.57 -10.51
N THR A 32 -24.52 19.68 -10.85
CA THR A 32 -23.40 19.44 -9.93
C THR A 32 -23.41 20.46 -8.79
N ILE A 33 -23.62 21.73 -9.11
CA ILE A 33 -23.71 22.79 -8.09
C ILE A 33 -24.92 22.59 -7.17
N ALA A 34 -26.06 22.15 -7.73
CA ALA A 34 -27.24 21.85 -6.92
C ALA A 34 -27.00 20.70 -5.92
N LEU A 35 -26.20 19.70 -6.29
CA LEU A 35 -25.88 18.56 -5.43
C LEU A 35 -24.80 18.87 -4.38
N TRP A 36 -23.78 19.65 -4.74
CA TRP A 36 -22.56 19.82 -3.93
C TRP A 36 -22.36 21.26 -3.42
N GLY A 37 -23.23 22.20 -3.82
CA GLY A 37 -23.16 23.59 -3.40
C GLY A 37 -22.12 24.40 -4.15
N ASP A 38 -21.89 25.63 -3.68
CA ASP A 38 -21.03 26.62 -4.33
C ASP A 38 -19.56 26.16 -4.44
N ALA A 39 -19.11 25.26 -3.56
CA ALA A 39 -17.78 24.70 -3.63
C ALA A 39 -17.52 23.87 -4.91
N ALA A 40 -18.59 23.46 -5.60
CA ALA A 40 -18.52 22.73 -6.85
C ALA A 40 -18.45 23.60 -8.10
N MET A 41 -18.34 24.94 -7.94
CA MET A 41 -18.28 25.89 -9.07
C MET A 41 -17.07 25.68 -9.99
N GLU A 42 -16.03 25.01 -9.52
CA GLU A 42 -14.85 24.63 -10.31
C GLU A 42 -14.87 23.16 -10.74
N GLY A 43 -15.99 22.46 -10.53
CA GLY A 43 -16.14 21.04 -10.76
C GLY A 43 -15.85 20.19 -9.54
N VAL A 44 -16.17 18.91 -9.64
CA VAL A 44 -16.00 17.93 -8.55
C VAL A 44 -15.24 16.73 -9.08
N ILE A 45 -14.20 16.31 -8.35
CA ILE A 45 -13.49 15.06 -8.58
C ILE A 45 -14.00 14.07 -7.55
N VAL A 46 -14.69 13.03 -8.00
CA VAL A 46 -15.24 11.99 -7.15
C VAL A 46 -14.31 10.78 -7.21
N VAL A 47 -13.74 10.43 -6.08
CA VAL A 47 -12.85 9.28 -5.94
C VAL A 47 -13.57 8.19 -5.19
N ARG A 48 -13.64 7.02 -5.75
CA ARG A 48 -14.15 5.82 -5.09
C ARG A 48 -12.98 4.91 -4.76
N LEU A 49 -12.82 4.59 -3.50
CA LEU A 49 -11.80 3.67 -3.02
C LEU A 49 -12.32 2.24 -3.06
N ARG A 50 -11.39 1.29 -3.12
CA ARG A 50 -11.69 -0.14 -3.10
C ARG A 50 -12.18 -0.60 -1.72
N TYR A 51 -12.02 0.22 -0.69
CA TYR A 51 -12.39 -0.08 0.69
C TYR A 51 -12.88 1.17 1.43
N ASP A 52 -13.65 0.96 2.48
CA ASP A 52 -14.06 2.01 3.43
C ASP A 52 -13.11 2.04 4.63
N ILE A 53 -12.67 0.86 5.09
CA ILE A 53 -11.72 0.69 6.18
C ILE A 53 -10.46 0.04 5.61
N PRO A 54 -9.27 0.68 5.74
CA PRO A 54 -8.04 0.11 5.21
C PRO A 54 -7.63 -1.16 5.96
N ALA A 55 -6.92 -2.04 5.27
CA ALA A 55 -6.28 -3.17 5.92
C ALA A 55 -5.23 -2.68 6.91
N SER A 56 -5.05 -3.40 8.00
CA SER A 56 -4.06 -3.07 9.02
C SER A 56 -3.30 -4.30 9.48
N PHE A 57 -2.03 -4.09 9.83
CA PHE A 57 -1.17 -5.13 10.39
C PHE A 57 -0.75 -4.73 11.79
N VAL A 58 -0.99 -5.62 12.75
CA VAL A 58 -0.59 -5.42 14.14
C VAL A 58 0.21 -6.62 14.60
N ALA A 59 1.43 -6.36 15.06
CA ALA A 59 2.27 -7.36 15.71
C ALA A 59 2.98 -6.73 16.90
N GLU A 60 3.15 -7.49 17.97
CA GLU A 60 3.80 -7.01 19.17
C GLU A 60 5.24 -6.55 18.89
N GLY A 61 5.59 -5.36 19.34
CA GLY A 61 6.91 -4.76 19.13
C GLY A 61 7.19 -4.25 17.72
N CYS A 62 6.20 -4.21 16.86
CA CYS A 62 6.33 -3.74 15.48
C CYS A 62 5.35 -2.62 15.19
N ASP A 63 5.82 -1.56 14.49
CA ASP A 63 4.99 -0.42 14.14
C ASP A 63 4.12 -0.68 12.92
N ASN A 64 4.62 -1.49 11.98
CA ASN A 64 3.95 -1.83 10.73
C ASN A 64 4.51 -3.13 10.14
N PHE A 65 4.01 -3.53 9.00
CA PHE A 65 4.43 -4.77 8.35
C PHE A 65 5.89 -4.74 7.87
N THR A 66 6.36 -3.61 7.37
CA THR A 66 7.76 -3.45 6.97
C THR A 66 8.70 -3.59 8.18
N ASP A 67 8.33 -3.00 9.30
CA ASP A 67 9.07 -3.14 10.56
C ASP A 67 9.09 -4.60 11.06
N TYR A 68 7.95 -5.29 10.95
CA TYR A 68 7.88 -6.73 11.24
C TYR A 68 8.84 -7.53 10.36
N LEU A 69 8.86 -7.29 9.06
CA LEU A 69 9.75 -7.98 8.14
C LEU A 69 11.22 -7.69 8.45
N ALA A 70 11.56 -6.43 8.77
CA ALA A 70 12.92 -6.04 9.14
C ALA A 70 13.43 -6.83 10.36
N LYS A 71 12.55 -7.14 11.31
CA LYS A 71 12.87 -7.87 12.53
C LYS A 71 12.86 -9.40 12.37
N HIS A 72 12.13 -9.91 11.37
CA HIS A 72 11.92 -11.36 11.21
C HIS A 72 12.60 -11.96 9.99
N VAL A 73 13.03 -11.15 9.02
CA VAL A 73 13.84 -11.64 7.91
C VAL A 73 15.22 -12.05 8.45
N ARG A 74 15.58 -13.30 8.21
CA ARG A 74 16.86 -13.86 8.66
C ARG A 74 17.99 -13.38 7.75
N TRP A 75 18.57 -12.23 8.08
CA TRP A 75 19.65 -11.62 7.35
C TRP A 75 20.78 -11.23 8.30
N LYS A 76 21.99 -11.65 7.96
CA LYS A 76 23.16 -11.38 8.81
C LYS A 76 23.64 -9.95 8.61
N GLY A 77 23.86 -9.22 9.71
CA GLY A 77 24.31 -7.83 9.68
C GLY A 77 25.67 -7.58 9.01
N SER A 78 26.49 -8.62 8.87
CA SER A 78 27.77 -8.56 8.14
C SER A 78 27.62 -8.70 6.62
N MET A 79 26.44 -9.00 6.13
CA MET A 79 26.16 -9.11 4.70
C MET A 79 26.08 -7.73 4.05
N PRO A 80 26.36 -7.62 2.74
CA PRO A 80 26.13 -6.39 2.01
C PRO A 80 24.70 -5.91 2.17
N CYS A 81 24.51 -4.58 2.07
CA CYS A 81 23.17 -4.00 2.11
C CYS A 81 22.31 -4.58 0.98
N GLU A 82 21.13 -5.02 1.30
CA GLU A 82 20.16 -5.59 0.35
C GLU A 82 18.83 -4.83 0.43
N ARG A 83 18.17 -4.75 -0.70
CA ARG A 83 16.91 -4.01 -0.83
C ARG A 83 15.92 -4.80 -1.68
N VAL A 84 14.65 -4.73 -1.27
CA VAL A 84 13.53 -5.26 -2.04
C VAL A 84 12.37 -4.28 -1.98
N SER A 85 11.70 -4.11 -3.12
CA SER A 85 10.45 -3.38 -3.23
C SER A 85 9.42 -4.29 -3.88
N LEU A 86 8.29 -4.49 -3.22
CA LEU A 86 7.20 -5.34 -3.73
C LEU A 86 5.84 -4.72 -3.46
N ARG A 87 4.88 -5.16 -4.27
CA ARG A 87 3.47 -5.03 -3.93
C ARG A 87 2.99 -6.34 -3.37
N ILE A 88 2.45 -6.30 -2.16
CA ILE A 88 1.79 -7.44 -1.54
C ILE A 88 0.28 -7.30 -1.68
N ARG A 89 -0.40 -8.42 -1.76
CA ARG A 89 -1.84 -8.50 -1.73
C ARG A 89 -2.27 -9.10 -0.39
N VAL A 90 -3.16 -8.40 0.30
CA VAL A 90 -3.80 -8.90 1.52
C VAL A 90 -5.21 -9.32 1.12
N ASP A 91 -5.53 -10.59 1.24
CA ASP A 91 -6.83 -11.13 0.85
C ASP A 91 -7.91 -10.89 1.93
N ALA A 92 -9.13 -11.32 1.61
CA ALA A 92 -10.27 -11.16 2.50
C ALA A 92 -10.12 -11.92 3.84
N GLU A 93 -9.23 -12.90 3.92
CA GLU A 93 -8.91 -13.63 5.15
C GLU A 93 -7.74 -13.00 5.93
N GLY A 94 -7.13 -11.96 5.41
CA GLY A 94 -5.98 -11.29 6.03
C GLY A 94 -4.63 -11.91 5.69
N ARG A 95 -4.57 -12.80 4.69
CA ARG A 95 -3.33 -13.43 4.27
C ARG A 95 -2.59 -12.56 3.27
N ALA A 96 -1.30 -12.31 3.53
CA ALA A 96 -0.45 -11.54 2.63
C ALA A 96 0.30 -12.46 1.66
N THR A 97 0.29 -12.10 0.38
CA THR A 97 1.04 -12.78 -0.68
C THR A 97 1.74 -11.74 -1.55
N ILE A 98 2.80 -12.13 -2.26
CA ILE A 98 3.49 -11.23 -3.18
C ILE A 98 2.68 -11.17 -4.48
N GLY A 99 2.24 -9.96 -4.84
CA GLY A 99 1.56 -9.71 -6.10
C GLY A 99 2.53 -9.32 -7.22
N GLU A 100 3.51 -8.47 -6.91
CA GLU A 100 4.47 -7.97 -7.89
C GLU A 100 5.81 -7.66 -7.22
N ILE A 101 6.91 -8.02 -7.88
CA ILE A 101 8.26 -7.66 -7.46
C ILE A 101 8.71 -6.47 -8.31
N LEU A 102 8.93 -5.32 -7.66
CA LEU A 102 9.34 -4.09 -8.35
C LEU A 102 10.85 -3.99 -8.46
N GLU A 103 11.56 -4.38 -7.39
CA GLU A 103 13.01 -4.26 -7.28
C GLU A 103 13.54 -5.31 -6.31
N SER A 104 14.68 -5.91 -6.62
CA SER A 104 15.39 -6.80 -5.71
C SER A 104 16.88 -6.79 -6.01
N THR A 105 17.71 -6.69 -5.00
CA THR A 105 19.17 -6.72 -5.13
C THR A 105 19.74 -8.14 -5.24
N SER A 106 19.02 -9.14 -4.71
CA SER A 106 19.41 -10.55 -4.85
C SER A 106 18.22 -11.49 -4.72
N ARG A 107 18.31 -12.64 -5.38
CA ARG A 107 17.31 -13.70 -5.26
C ARG A 107 17.28 -14.33 -3.87
N GLN A 108 18.44 -14.44 -3.23
CA GLN A 108 18.55 -15.02 -1.91
C GLN A 108 17.84 -14.16 -0.85
N PHE A 109 18.03 -12.84 -0.92
CA PHE A 109 17.34 -11.92 -0.05
C PHE A 109 15.83 -11.96 -0.29
N LEU A 110 15.41 -11.95 -1.55
CA LEU A 110 13.99 -12.04 -1.92
C LEU A 110 13.35 -13.31 -1.36
N LYS A 111 13.99 -14.46 -1.46
CA LYS A 111 13.46 -15.72 -0.88
C LYS A 111 13.27 -15.65 0.63
N ARG A 112 14.17 -14.99 1.33
CA ARG A 112 14.07 -14.80 2.78
C ARG A 112 12.91 -13.87 3.14
N VAL A 113 12.68 -12.85 2.35
CA VAL A 113 11.53 -11.94 2.50
C VAL A 113 10.23 -12.69 2.20
N GLU A 114 10.17 -13.48 1.15
CA GLU A 114 9.01 -14.32 0.82
C GLU A 114 8.66 -15.26 1.97
N GLN A 115 9.66 -15.90 2.56
CA GLN A 115 9.46 -16.80 3.69
C GLN A 115 8.92 -16.05 4.91
N ALA A 116 9.45 -14.87 5.23
CA ALA A 116 8.97 -14.05 6.35
C ALA A 116 7.52 -13.60 6.14
N ILE A 117 7.15 -13.25 4.90
CA ILE A 117 5.76 -12.89 4.55
C ILE A 117 4.83 -14.09 4.74
N ALA A 118 5.25 -15.29 4.31
CA ALA A 118 4.45 -16.51 4.44
C ALA A 118 4.23 -16.93 5.91
N GLU A 119 5.19 -16.64 6.77
CA GLU A 119 5.14 -16.97 8.21
C GLU A 119 4.51 -15.87 9.06
N ALA A 120 4.21 -14.71 8.50
CA ALA A 120 3.68 -13.57 9.23
C ALA A 120 2.27 -13.83 9.78
N PRO A 121 1.90 -13.18 10.91
CA PRO A 121 0.52 -13.19 11.39
C PRO A 121 -0.44 -12.63 10.36
N LEU A 122 -1.71 -12.99 10.49
CA LEU A 122 -2.75 -12.47 9.61
C LEU A 122 -2.96 -10.96 9.82
N TRP A 123 -3.23 -10.28 8.73
CA TRP A 123 -3.69 -8.89 8.74
C TRP A 123 -5.16 -8.84 9.13
N GLN A 124 -5.59 -7.65 9.56
CA GLN A 124 -7.01 -7.32 9.47
C GLN A 124 -7.26 -6.86 8.03
N SER A 125 -8.10 -7.59 7.31
CA SER A 125 -8.40 -7.27 5.92
C SER A 125 -9.10 -5.92 5.79
N ALA A 126 -8.94 -5.28 4.63
CA ALA A 126 -9.72 -4.10 4.31
C ALA A 126 -11.21 -4.45 4.26
N MET A 127 -12.06 -3.48 4.61
CA MET A 127 -13.51 -3.67 4.64
C MET A 127 -14.20 -2.71 3.67
N ARG A 128 -15.22 -3.19 3.00
CA ARG A 128 -16.10 -2.39 2.17
C ARG A 128 -17.55 -2.84 2.39
N ASP A 129 -18.43 -1.91 2.76
CA ASP A 129 -19.84 -2.18 3.04
C ASP A 129 -20.04 -3.33 4.06
N GLY A 130 -19.16 -3.38 5.07
CA GLY A 130 -19.19 -4.40 6.12
C GLY A 130 -18.64 -5.77 5.72
N LYS A 131 -18.06 -5.89 4.53
CA LYS A 131 -17.48 -7.14 4.02
C LYS A 131 -15.97 -7.02 3.85
N PRO A 132 -15.20 -8.08 4.18
CA PRO A 132 -13.76 -8.07 3.92
C PRO A 132 -13.47 -8.10 2.41
N VAL A 133 -12.48 -7.32 1.99
CA VAL A 133 -12.05 -7.21 0.59
C VAL A 133 -10.53 -7.29 0.51
N ASP A 134 -10.02 -7.58 -0.69
CA ASP A 134 -8.59 -7.56 -0.96
C ASP A 134 -8.04 -6.13 -0.96
N SER A 135 -6.76 -6.00 -0.63
CA SER A 135 -6.03 -4.73 -0.73
C SER A 135 -4.60 -4.96 -1.18
N ILE A 136 -3.98 -3.92 -1.72
CA ILE A 136 -2.60 -3.95 -2.22
C ILE A 136 -1.78 -2.95 -1.43
N HIS A 137 -0.59 -3.36 -0.99
CA HIS A 137 0.31 -2.54 -0.19
C HIS A 137 1.72 -2.58 -0.77
N LEU A 138 2.38 -1.42 -0.76
CA LEU A 138 3.77 -1.31 -1.15
C LEU A 138 4.66 -1.62 0.05
N VAL A 139 5.64 -2.50 -0.14
CA VAL A 139 6.66 -2.83 0.86
C VAL A 139 8.02 -2.45 0.29
N ASN A 140 8.72 -1.56 0.98
CA ASN A 140 10.10 -1.19 0.71
C ASN A 140 10.94 -1.63 1.91
N LEU A 141 11.75 -2.66 1.73
CA LEU A 141 12.60 -3.21 2.78
C LEU A 141 14.06 -3.12 2.39
N GLN A 142 14.87 -2.56 3.28
CA GLN A 142 16.32 -2.48 3.14
C GLN A 142 16.97 -2.97 4.43
N LEU A 143 17.91 -3.86 4.31
CA LEU A 143 18.70 -4.36 5.45
C LEU A 143 20.19 -4.29 5.15
N PRO A 144 20.99 -3.79 6.09
CA PRO A 144 20.61 -3.17 7.37
C PRO A 144 19.81 -1.88 7.17
N GLU A 145 18.92 -1.58 8.11
CA GLU A 145 18.12 -0.35 8.07
C GLU A 145 19.01 0.89 8.09
N GLY A 146 18.64 1.90 7.28
CA GLY A 146 19.36 3.17 7.21
C GLY A 146 20.69 3.12 6.43
N ALA A 147 21.10 1.97 5.91
CA ALA A 147 22.28 1.86 5.09
C ALA A 147 22.06 2.46 3.69
N THR A 148 23.13 3.05 3.11
CA THR A 148 23.09 3.58 1.75
C THR A 148 23.40 2.48 0.75
N MET A 149 22.50 2.28 -0.23
CA MET A 149 22.70 1.30 -1.31
C MET A 149 23.73 1.79 -2.29
N PRO A 150 24.72 0.94 -2.66
CA PRO A 150 25.54 1.19 -3.85
C PRO A 150 24.66 1.11 -5.10
N VAL A 151 24.74 2.13 -5.96
CA VAL A 151 23.90 2.23 -7.18
C VAL A 151 24.06 1.02 -8.11
N GLU A 152 25.24 0.45 -8.16
CA GLU A 152 25.59 -0.69 -9.03
C GLU A 152 24.93 -2.01 -8.63
N ARG A 153 24.33 -2.06 -7.44
CA ARG A 153 23.73 -3.29 -6.92
C ARG A 153 22.22 -3.34 -7.02
N VAL A 154 21.60 -2.29 -7.51
CA VAL A 154 20.15 -2.24 -7.69
C VAL A 154 19.77 -2.94 -8.97
N ILE A 155 18.96 -3.99 -8.86
CA ILE A 155 18.45 -4.76 -10.00
C ILE A 155 16.96 -4.51 -10.09
N ILE A 156 16.51 -3.95 -11.22
CA ILE A 156 15.09 -3.76 -11.49
C ILE A 156 14.58 -5.04 -12.16
N MET A 157 13.59 -5.66 -11.53
CA MET A 157 12.91 -6.85 -12.05
C MET A 157 11.54 -6.44 -12.59
N LEU A 158 11.38 -6.60 -13.89
CA LEU A 158 10.14 -6.28 -14.60
C LEU A 158 9.24 -7.53 -14.76
#